data_956b52916009f93ee0c6fefc0c2442a3
#
_entry.id   956b52916009f93ee0c6fefc0c2442a3
#
_cell.length_a   1.000
_cell.length_b   1.000
_cell.length_c   1.000
_cell.angle_alpha   90.00
_cell.angle_beta   90.00
_cell.angle_gamma   90.00
#
_symmetry.space_group_name_H-M   'P 1'
#
loop_
_entity.id
_entity.type
_entity.pdbx_description
1 polymer ?
#
loop_
_entity_poly.entity_id
_entity_poly.type
_entity_poly.pdbx_seq_one_letter_code
_entity_poly.pdbx_strand_id
1 'polypeptide(L)'
;MSQKKYFYEKCEYFNEPHINLKYEDVLKMTLKEFEDWVAMFRRTVVDFWHETGAPPRIGVNEDEIVEQFSKLQSYQVDKFEEVDDAGEEIIYNFNKFATPVNQFFPAMYKTGIGGASYDKPKPSIYDIFCKDEYLPEFTKQMRRLTRQDGMYRFSKTIAKDDPAHHNSHLATGREWIEKWMAGDVLKGYDFCLSQTDSRVESLPISVSDVLQLYKAGSLEYKHISSLKSANWGDDMDSLVELPKQPIQIKVYPLGQKIFPEASAAFRIGMGSQAAVNFPPLTAKYLYQRFTEHIKTQDQINIYDPSSGWGGRILGAMSVDDRNIHYIGNDPNTENWIPELGISRYEYLADFFNTRTPGASNPFWGHKNTYEIYRTGSEIISNEPGFQRWRGKLDLVFTSPPYFDRERYSDDDSQSYKKFSNYENWRDGFLRPTLETAVEWLRNERYLLWNIADIKIGKIYYPLEQDSIDILTGLGLEYRGKIKMTMSPMTGLDLSNVKNSMQINGKYYKYEPIFCFWKP
;
A
#
# COMPACT_ATOMS: atom_id res chain seq x y z
N MET A 1 20.95 -6.64 28.20
CA MET A 1 20.23 -5.61 27.44
C MET A 1 20.37 -5.96 25.97
N SER A 2 19.29 -6.41 25.30
CA SER A 2 19.33 -6.66 23.85
C SER A 2 19.58 -5.32 23.16
N GLN A 3 20.56 -5.26 22.25
CA GLN A 3 20.73 -4.08 21.41
C GLN A 3 19.41 -3.79 20.72
N LYS A 4 18.85 -2.61 20.94
CA LYS A 4 17.68 -2.14 20.19
C LYS A 4 18.01 -2.24 18.69
N LYS A 5 17.30 -3.07 17.97
CA LYS A 5 17.37 -3.11 16.50
C LYS A 5 16.43 -2.06 15.95
N TYR A 6 16.90 -1.20 15.09
CA TYR A 6 16.14 -0.10 14.51
C TYR A 6 15.41 -0.47 13.22
N PHE A 7 15.62 -1.66 12.71
CA PHE A 7 14.68 -2.39 11.88
C PHE A 7 14.23 -3.64 12.64
N TYR A 8 13.04 -4.14 12.40
CA TYR A 8 12.52 -5.27 13.16
C TYR A 8 12.65 -6.57 12.37
N GLU A 9 13.23 -7.56 13.04
CA GLU A 9 13.31 -8.93 12.56
C GLU A 9 12.05 -9.72 12.91
N LYS A 10 11.98 -10.91 12.35
CA LYS A 10 10.97 -11.91 12.67
C LYS A 10 10.85 -12.10 14.19
N CYS A 11 9.65 -11.96 14.71
CA CYS A 11 9.37 -12.20 16.11
C CYS A 11 9.00 -13.67 16.34
N GLU A 12 9.92 -14.46 16.84
CA GLU A 12 9.71 -15.89 17.15
C GLU A 12 8.61 -16.11 18.19
N TYR A 13 8.41 -15.16 19.11
CA TYR A 13 7.36 -15.22 20.13
C TYR A 13 5.96 -15.42 19.54
N PHE A 14 5.68 -14.88 18.37
CA PHE A 14 4.40 -15.05 17.69
C PHE A 14 4.22 -16.41 17.00
N ASN A 15 5.24 -17.27 17.04
CA ASN A 15 5.13 -18.65 16.61
C ASN A 15 4.69 -19.59 17.75
N GLU A 16 4.62 -19.11 18.98
CA GLU A 16 4.19 -19.88 20.12
C GLU A 16 2.73 -20.38 19.96
N PRO A 17 2.43 -21.63 20.31
CA PRO A 17 1.11 -22.21 20.09
C PRO A 17 -0.03 -21.45 20.77
N HIS A 18 0.21 -20.86 21.95
CA HIS A 18 -0.80 -20.10 22.68
C HIS A 18 -1.13 -18.74 22.05
N ILE A 19 -0.23 -18.22 21.22
CA ILE A 19 -0.44 -17.01 20.40
C ILE A 19 -1.03 -17.40 19.04
N ASN A 20 -0.48 -18.44 18.46
CA ASN A 20 -0.79 -18.86 17.09
C ASN A 20 -1.76 -20.05 17.10
N LEU A 21 -3.02 -19.75 17.39
CA LEU A 21 -4.07 -20.76 17.48
C LEU A 21 -4.32 -21.44 16.13
N LYS A 22 -4.62 -22.73 16.20
CA LYS A 22 -5.20 -23.48 15.08
C LYS A 22 -6.71 -23.30 15.08
N TYR A 23 -7.32 -23.47 13.92
CA TYR A 23 -8.77 -23.39 13.78
C TYR A 23 -9.51 -24.35 14.73
N GLU A 24 -9.00 -25.57 14.88
CA GLU A 24 -9.55 -26.59 15.78
C GLU A 24 -9.54 -26.17 17.26
N ASP A 25 -8.55 -25.38 17.65
CA ASP A 25 -8.48 -24.86 19.02
C ASP A 25 -9.54 -23.77 19.23
N VAL A 26 -9.71 -22.90 18.24
CA VAL A 26 -10.75 -21.87 18.28
C VAL A 26 -12.16 -22.45 18.30
N LEU A 27 -12.40 -23.56 17.59
CA LEU A 27 -13.70 -24.23 17.61
C LEU A 27 -14.07 -24.78 18.98
N LYS A 28 -13.08 -25.09 19.83
CA LYS A 28 -13.31 -25.59 21.20
C LYS A 28 -13.50 -24.47 22.22
N MET A 29 -13.13 -23.24 21.86
CA MET A 29 -13.24 -22.09 22.77
C MET A 29 -14.69 -21.64 22.92
N THR A 30 -15.06 -21.31 24.14
CA THR A 30 -16.24 -20.47 24.39
C THR A 30 -15.99 -19.07 23.84
N LEU A 31 -17.05 -18.31 23.66
CA LEU A 31 -16.91 -16.91 23.22
C LEU A 31 -16.02 -16.10 24.19
N LYS A 32 -16.19 -16.33 25.50
CA LYS A 32 -15.40 -15.64 26.52
C LYS A 32 -13.92 -15.99 26.44
N GLU A 33 -13.57 -17.25 26.30
CA GLU A 33 -12.17 -17.68 26.13
C GLU A 33 -11.53 -17.07 24.87
N PHE A 34 -12.29 -16.97 23.78
CA PHE A 34 -11.81 -16.31 22.57
C PHE A 34 -11.61 -14.80 22.76
N GLU A 35 -12.53 -14.11 23.45
CA GLU A 35 -12.39 -12.69 23.77
C GLU A 35 -11.19 -12.43 24.69
N ASP A 36 -10.98 -13.27 25.68
CA ASP A 36 -9.83 -13.19 26.58
C ASP A 36 -8.51 -13.43 25.84
N TRP A 37 -8.49 -14.39 24.93
CA TRP A 37 -7.34 -14.62 24.06
C TRP A 37 -7.06 -13.42 23.15
N VAL A 38 -8.07 -12.84 22.51
CA VAL A 38 -7.91 -11.64 21.67
C VAL A 38 -7.36 -10.46 22.48
N ALA A 39 -7.87 -10.26 23.70
CA ALA A 39 -7.38 -9.19 24.58
C ALA A 39 -5.92 -9.41 24.99
N MET A 40 -5.54 -10.64 25.32
CA MET A 40 -4.16 -11.04 25.62
C MET A 40 -3.26 -10.81 24.41
N PHE A 41 -3.65 -11.31 23.24
CA PHE A 41 -2.90 -11.15 22.01
C PHE A 41 -2.68 -9.67 21.66
N ARG A 42 -3.75 -8.86 21.70
CA ARG A 42 -3.65 -7.42 21.43
C ARG A 42 -2.66 -6.74 22.38
N ARG A 43 -2.71 -7.06 23.68
CA ARG A 43 -1.76 -6.54 24.68
C ARG A 43 -0.33 -6.95 24.36
N THR A 44 -0.10 -8.20 24.03
CA THR A 44 1.23 -8.71 23.65
C THR A 44 1.81 -7.96 22.44
N VAL A 45 0.97 -7.67 21.43
CA VAL A 45 1.39 -6.87 20.27
C VAL A 45 1.75 -5.44 20.68
N VAL A 46 0.97 -4.83 21.55
CA VAL A 46 1.19 -3.47 22.06
C VAL A 46 2.49 -3.40 22.87
N ASP A 47 2.70 -4.32 23.78
CA ASP A 47 3.90 -4.39 24.62
C ASP A 47 5.15 -4.53 23.76
N PHE A 48 5.12 -5.46 22.77
CA PHE A 48 6.20 -5.62 21.81
C PHE A 48 6.45 -4.33 21.01
N TRP A 49 5.39 -3.67 20.55
CA TRP A 49 5.50 -2.43 19.77
C TRP A 49 6.10 -1.29 20.57
N HIS A 50 5.70 -1.15 21.85
CA HIS A 50 6.26 -0.14 22.74
C HIS A 50 7.73 -0.42 23.08
N GLU A 51 8.11 -1.69 23.24
CA GLU A 51 9.48 -2.08 23.52
C GLU A 51 10.41 -1.87 22.32
N THR A 52 9.95 -2.22 21.12
CA THR A 52 10.78 -2.24 19.90
C THR A 52 10.60 -1.02 19.01
N GLY A 53 9.51 -0.25 19.21
CA GLY A 53 9.12 0.87 18.35
C GLY A 53 8.44 0.44 17.02
N ALA A 54 8.18 -0.86 16.83
CA ALA A 54 7.59 -1.40 15.61
C ALA A 54 6.63 -2.56 15.89
N PRO A 55 5.62 -2.81 15.03
CA PRO A 55 4.74 -3.96 15.20
C PRO A 55 5.50 -5.26 14.94
N PRO A 56 5.10 -6.37 15.60
CA PRO A 56 5.68 -7.66 15.31
C PRO A 56 5.39 -8.07 13.86
N ARG A 57 6.41 -8.59 13.19
CA ARG A 57 6.29 -9.17 11.86
C ARG A 57 6.80 -10.61 11.84
N ILE A 58 6.10 -11.42 11.09
CA ILE A 58 6.68 -12.64 10.54
C ILE A 58 7.53 -12.17 9.35
N GLY A 59 8.73 -11.74 9.63
CA GLY A 59 9.50 -10.97 8.67
C GLY A 59 10.65 -11.72 8.06
N VAL A 60 11.27 -11.07 7.15
CA VAL A 60 12.53 -11.40 6.53
C VAL A 60 13.68 -11.10 7.48
N ASN A 61 14.73 -11.90 7.46
CA ASN A 61 15.96 -11.63 8.19
C ASN A 61 16.85 -10.63 7.45
N GLU A 62 17.96 -10.25 8.07
CA GLU A 62 18.90 -9.27 7.50
C GLU A 62 19.45 -9.71 6.14
N ASP A 63 19.80 -10.99 5.99
CA ASP A 63 20.36 -11.54 4.74
C ASP A 63 19.34 -11.49 3.61
N GLU A 64 18.07 -11.81 3.90
CA GLU A 64 16.99 -11.74 2.92
C GLU A 64 16.73 -10.29 2.46
N ILE A 65 16.83 -9.31 3.36
CA ILE A 65 16.69 -7.89 3.03
C ILE A 65 17.82 -7.44 2.11
N VAL A 66 19.05 -7.82 2.43
CA VAL A 66 20.24 -7.51 1.61
C VAL A 66 20.15 -8.19 0.23
N GLU A 67 19.70 -9.44 0.18
CA GLU A 67 19.48 -10.14 -1.09
C GLU A 67 18.43 -9.44 -1.95
N GLN A 68 17.32 -9.01 -1.35
CA GLN A 68 16.27 -8.28 -2.08
C GLN A 68 16.78 -6.93 -2.60
N PHE A 69 17.60 -6.22 -1.83
CA PHE A 69 18.22 -4.98 -2.30
C PHE A 69 19.21 -5.24 -3.45
N SER A 70 20.02 -6.27 -3.37
CA SER A 70 20.93 -6.67 -4.46
C SER A 70 20.15 -7.00 -5.75
N LYS A 71 18.98 -7.64 -5.63
CA LYS A 71 18.07 -7.87 -6.77
C LYS A 71 17.48 -6.58 -7.33
N LEU A 72 17.19 -5.60 -6.46
CA LEU A 72 16.74 -4.27 -6.90
C LEU A 72 17.86 -3.54 -7.66
N GLN A 73 19.11 -3.59 -7.18
CA GLN A 73 20.25 -2.97 -7.85
C GLN A 73 20.46 -3.55 -9.26
N SER A 74 20.45 -4.85 -9.40
CA SER A 74 20.67 -5.54 -10.68
C SER A 74 19.45 -5.59 -11.60
N TYR A 75 18.31 -5.05 -11.18
CA TYR A 75 17.08 -5.11 -11.97
C TYR A 75 17.17 -4.16 -13.18
N GLN A 76 16.96 -4.73 -14.37
CA GLN A 76 16.93 -3.99 -15.62
C GLN A 76 15.58 -3.27 -15.75
N VAL A 77 15.61 -1.94 -15.83
CA VAL A 77 14.40 -1.11 -15.84
C VAL A 77 13.94 -0.68 -17.23
N ASP A 78 14.68 -1.00 -18.27
CA ASP A 78 14.40 -0.75 -19.69
C ASP A 78 13.06 -1.35 -20.19
N LYS A 79 12.50 -2.29 -19.42
CA LYS A 79 11.24 -2.98 -19.73
C LYS A 79 9.98 -2.29 -19.16
N PHE A 80 10.12 -1.10 -18.60
CA PHE A 80 8.99 -0.40 -17.98
C PHE A 80 8.22 0.53 -18.90
N GLU A 81 8.73 0.76 -20.11
CA GLU A 81 8.07 1.62 -21.09
C GLU A 81 6.93 0.87 -21.76
N GLU A 82 5.74 1.06 -21.24
CA GLU A 82 4.50 0.55 -21.80
C GLU A 82 3.49 1.68 -21.96
N VAL A 83 2.45 1.44 -22.73
CA VAL A 83 1.33 2.36 -22.92
C VAL A 83 0.03 1.67 -22.58
N ASP A 84 -0.96 2.46 -22.16
CA ASP A 84 -2.33 1.99 -21.97
C ASP A 84 -3.07 1.84 -23.30
N ASP A 85 -4.33 1.38 -23.25
CA ASP A 85 -5.14 1.19 -24.47
C ASP A 85 -5.44 2.51 -25.23
N ALA A 86 -5.20 3.67 -24.60
CA ALA A 86 -5.27 4.99 -25.22
C ALA A 86 -3.93 5.48 -25.79
N GLY A 87 -2.86 4.71 -25.63
CA GLY A 87 -1.50 5.07 -26.08
C GLY A 87 -0.77 6.04 -25.16
N GLU A 88 -1.27 6.26 -23.91
CA GLU A 88 -0.60 7.08 -22.94
C GLU A 88 0.37 6.26 -22.09
N GLU A 89 1.49 6.87 -21.72
CA GLU A 89 2.56 6.21 -21.00
C GLU A 89 2.14 5.74 -19.60
N ILE A 90 2.49 4.50 -19.29
CA ILE A 90 2.23 3.88 -18.00
C ILE A 90 3.51 3.33 -17.35
N ILE A 91 3.51 3.29 -16.03
CA ILE A 91 4.48 2.55 -15.22
C ILE A 91 3.72 1.62 -14.31
N TYR A 92 4.09 0.35 -14.28
CA TYR A 92 3.52 -0.57 -13.30
C TYR A 92 4.04 -0.27 -11.89
N ASN A 93 3.10 -0.18 -10.93
CA ASN A 93 3.44 -0.09 -9.53
C ASN A 93 3.87 -1.47 -9.01
N PHE A 94 5.16 -1.73 -9.04
CA PHE A 94 5.72 -2.98 -8.54
C PHE A 94 6.18 -2.84 -7.09
N ASN A 95 5.35 -3.27 -6.16
CA ASN A 95 5.73 -3.40 -4.75
C ASN A 95 6.75 -4.53 -4.47
N LYS A 96 7.38 -5.08 -5.51
CA LYS A 96 8.25 -6.25 -5.44
C LYS A 96 9.41 -6.10 -4.45
N PHE A 97 9.92 -4.88 -4.26
CA PHE A 97 11.04 -4.59 -3.39
C PHE A 97 10.69 -3.61 -2.25
N ALA A 98 9.42 -3.54 -1.87
CA ALA A 98 8.98 -2.69 -0.76
C ALA A 98 9.35 -3.26 0.62
N THR A 99 9.47 -4.59 0.73
CA THR A 99 9.78 -5.25 2.01
C THR A 99 11.07 -4.73 2.64
N PRO A 100 12.20 -4.60 1.93
CA PRO A 100 13.42 -4.06 2.51
C PRO A 100 13.25 -2.70 3.17
N VAL A 101 12.51 -1.79 2.54
CA VAL A 101 12.37 -0.43 3.05
C VAL A 101 11.33 -0.34 4.18
N ASN A 102 10.24 -1.10 4.09
CA ASN A 102 9.17 -1.05 5.09
C ASN A 102 9.65 -1.47 6.48
N GLN A 103 10.72 -2.26 6.57
CA GLN A 103 11.33 -2.68 7.85
C GLN A 103 11.90 -1.50 8.64
N PHE A 104 12.31 -0.44 7.97
CA PHE A 104 12.98 0.71 8.59
C PHE A 104 12.01 1.81 9.03
N PHE A 105 10.76 1.79 8.55
CA PHE A 105 9.79 2.88 8.75
C PHE A 105 8.50 2.43 9.44
N PRO A 106 8.53 2.11 10.74
CA PRO A 106 7.33 1.71 11.48
C PRO A 106 6.27 2.82 11.59
N ALA A 107 6.62 4.08 11.33
CA ALA A 107 5.69 5.21 11.29
C ALA A 107 4.55 5.02 10.27
N MET A 108 4.75 4.21 9.22
CA MET A 108 3.68 3.85 8.28
C MET A 108 2.44 3.29 8.98
N TYR A 109 2.62 2.53 10.04
CA TYR A 109 1.52 1.89 10.77
C TYR A 109 0.81 2.85 11.74
N LYS A 110 1.39 4.03 11.97
CA LYS A 110 0.80 5.12 12.75
C LYS A 110 0.03 6.12 11.87
N THR A 111 0.03 5.93 10.56
CA THR A 111 -0.61 6.84 9.62
C THR A 111 -2.09 6.52 9.45
N GLY A 112 -2.94 7.49 9.73
CA GLY A 112 -4.38 7.47 9.44
C GLY A 112 -4.66 7.92 8.01
N ILE A 113 -5.54 7.20 7.27
CA ILE A 113 -5.84 7.51 5.87
C ILE A 113 -7.30 7.94 5.72
N GLY A 114 -7.52 9.10 5.11
CA GLY A 114 -8.81 9.62 4.72
C GLY A 114 -9.31 9.10 3.37
N GLY A 115 -10.58 9.28 3.08
CA GLY A 115 -11.18 8.90 1.81
C GLY A 115 -12.56 9.50 1.56
N ALA A 116 -13.05 9.32 0.34
CA ALA A 116 -14.33 9.87 -0.10
C ALA A 116 -15.54 9.45 0.76
N SER A 117 -15.45 8.34 1.46
CA SER A 117 -16.52 7.83 2.33
C SER A 117 -16.43 8.32 3.78
N TYR A 118 -15.41 9.13 4.13
CA TYR A 118 -15.15 9.52 5.50
C TYR A 118 -14.85 11.02 5.60
N ASP A 119 -15.49 11.68 6.54
CA ASP A 119 -15.23 13.10 6.84
C ASP A 119 -13.90 13.30 7.61
N LYS A 120 -13.36 12.22 8.16
CA LYS A 120 -12.07 12.20 8.88
C LYS A 120 -11.27 10.96 8.47
N PRO A 121 -9.94 11.01 8.53
CA PRO A 121 -9.11 9.83 8.35
C PRO A 121 -9.50 8.71 9.32
N LYS A 122 -9.43 7.48 8.85
CA LYS A 122 -9.61 6.30 9.69
C LYS A 122 -8.49 6.19 10.72
N PRO A 123 -8.74 5.53 11.85
CA PRO A 123 -7.69 5.24 12.80
C PRO A 123 -6.55 4.46 12.13
N SER A 124 -5.34 4.75 12.55
CA SER A 124 -4.17 4.01 12.10
C SER A 124 -4.18 2.57 12.66
N ILE A 125 -3.33 1.71 12.11
CA ILE A 125 -3.15 0.36 12.66
C ILE A 125 -2.68 0.44 14.12
N TYR A 126 -1.78 1.36 14.42
CA TYR A 126 -1.31 1.60 15.78
C TYR A 126 -2.45 1.98 16.72
N ASP A 127 -3.31 2.94 16.35
CA ASP A 127 -4.46 3.34 17.15
C ASP A 127 -5.36 2.16 17.52
N ILE A 128 -5.65 1.33 16.52
CA ILE A 128 -6.53 0.18 16.68
C ILE A 128 -5.95 -0.84 17.68
N PHE A 129 -4.65 -1.05 17.69
CA PHE A 129 -4.01 -1.91 18.68
C PHE A 129 -3.90 -1.25 20.05
N CYS A 130 -3.57 0.04 20.11
CA CYS A 130 -3.20 0.71 21.35
C CYS A 130 -4.37 1.36 22.10
N LYS A 131 -5.47 1.72 21.40
CA LYS A 131 -6.62 2.39 22.02
C LYS A 131 -7.75 1.41 22.33
N ASP A 132 -8.18 1.35 23.58
CA ASP A 132 -9.16 0.37 24.06
C ASP A 132 -10.55 0.55 23.44
N GLU A 133 -10.89 1.73 22.98
CA GLU A 133 -12.14 1.99 22.25
C GLU A 133 -12.35 1.11 21.02
N TYR A 134 -11.25 0.61 20.42
CA TYR A 134 -11.29 -0.27 19.24
C TYR A 134 -11.33 -1.77 19.59
N LEU A 135 -11.17 -2.16 20.84
CA LEU A 135 -11.12 -3.57 21.25
C LEU A 135 -12.38 -4.37 20.83
N PRO A 136 -13.61 -3.87 20.97
CA PRO A 136 -14.81 -4.62 20.58
C PRO A 136 -14.84 -4.92 19.07
N GLU A 137 -14.51 -3.94 18.24
CA GLU A 137 -14.49 -4.12 16.78
C GLU A 137 -13.31 -4.99 16.36
N PHE A 138 -12.15 -4.84 17.00
CA PHE A 138 -11.00 -5.71 16.79
C PHE A 138 -11.34 -7.17 17.09
N THR A 139 -11.95 -7.45 18.23
CA THR A 139 -12.38 -8.80 18.62
C THR A 139 -13.35 -9.41 17.59
N LYS A 140 -14.33 -8.62 17.14
CA LYS A 140 -15.27 -9.04 16.12
C LYS A 140 -14.57 -9.40 14.81
N GLN A 141 -13.58 -8.61 14.39
CA GLN A 141 -12.83 -8.87 13.17
C GLN A 141 -11.91 -10.08 13.31
N MET A 142 -11.22 -10.23 14.44
CA MET A 142 -10.42 -11.42 14.73
C MET A 142 -11.26 -12.69 14.67
N ARG A 143 -12.43 -12.67 15.28
CA ARG A 143 -13.39 -13.80 15.20
C ARG A 143 -13.80 -14.11 13.77
N ARG A 144 -13.98 -13.08 12.96
CA ARG A 144 -14.32 -13.21 11.55
C ARG A 144 -13.18 -13.79 10.73
N LEU A 145 -11.95 -13.33 10.94
CA LEU A 145 -10.75 -13.83 10.26
C LEU A 145 -10.46 -15.27 10.66
N THR A 146 -10.53 -15.56 11.94
CA THR A 146 -10.30 -16.88 12.51
C THR A 146 -11.21 -17.94 11.91
N ARG A 147 -12.43 -17.57 11.55
CA ARG A 147 -13.38 -18.46 10.88
C ARG A 147 -13.12 -18.64 9.39
N GLN A 148 -12.23 -17.88 8.80
CA GLN A 148 -11.96 -17.98 7.36
C GLN A 148 -10.99 -19.09 7.00
N ASP A 149 -10.06 -19.40 7.88
CA ASP A 149 -9.09 -20.45 7.64
C ASP A 149 -9.68 -21.80 7.98
N GLY A 150 -9.57 -22.72 7.04
CA GLY A 150 -10.09 -24.07 7.19
C GLY A 150 -11.58 -24.26 6.87
N MET A 151 -12.26 -23.25 6.36
CA MET A 151 -13.66 -23.32 5.97
C MET A 151 -13.87 -23.20 4.46
N TYR A 152 -14.96 -23.74 3.98
CA TYR A 152 -15.36 -23.61 2.57
C TYR A 152 -16.05 -22.28 2.32
N ARG A 153 -15.70 -21.65 1.21
CA ARG A 153 -16.38 -20.43 0.74
C ARG A 153 -17.06 -20.68 -0.59
N PHE A 154 -18.23 -20.14 -0.70
CA PHE A 154 -18.89 -20.07 -2.00
C PHE A 154 -18.42 -18.88 -2.78
N SER A 155 -18.08 -19.10 -4.02
CA SER A 155 -17.99 -18.02 -4.99
C SER A 155 -18.78 -18.44 -6.24
N LYS A 156 -19.58 -17.53 -6.73
CA LYS A 156 -20.28 -17.69 -8.00
C LYS A 156 -19.45 -17.01 -9.09
N THR A 157 -19.10 -17.71 -10.12
CA THR A 157 -18.57 -17.12 -11.34
C THR A 157 -19.74 -16.84 -12.27
N ILE A 158 -20.00 -15.58 -12.54
CA ILE A 158 -21.04 -15.15 -13.46
C ILE A 158 -20.41 -14.94 -14.83
N ALA A 159 -21.11 -15.26 -15.90
CA ALA A 159 -20.62 -15.03 -17.24
C ALA A 159 -20.28 -13.56 -17.45
N LYS A 160 -19.23 -13.30 -18.21
CA LYS A 160 -18.71 -11.95 -18.44
C LYS A 160 -19.76 -10.99 -19.03
N ASP A 161 -20.71 -11.54 -19.77
CA ASP A 161 -21.77 -10.80 -20.46
C ASP A 161 -23.05 -10.66 -19.62
N ASP A 162 -23.08 -11.23 -18.42
CA ASP A 162 -24.21 -11.10 -17.50
C ASP A 162 -24.14 -9.74 -16.80
N PRO A 163 -25.21 -8.92 -16.83
CA PRO A 163 -25.24 -7.65 -16.11
C PRO A 163 -24.93 -7.77 -14.62
N ALA A 164 -25.23 -8.90 -14.01
CA ALA A 164 -24.89 -9.18 -12.62
C ALA A 164 -23.39 -9.45 -12.40
N HIS A 165 -22.60 -9.58 -13.47
CA HIS A 165 -21.16 -9.81 -13.38
C HIS A 165 -20.42 -8.62 -12.74
N HIS A 166 -20.89 -7.41 -12.98
CA HIS A 166 -20.28 -6.20 -12.43
C HIS A 166 -20.38 -6.12 -10.91
N ASN A 167 -21.27 -6.87 -10.34
CA ASN A 167 -21.44 -6.95 -8.90
C ASN A 167 -20.95 -8.28 -8.34
N SER A 168 -19.77 -8.71 -8.71
CA SER A 168 -19.13 -10.02 -8.44
C SER A 168 -19.22 -10.55 -7.00
N HIS A 169 -20.23 -10.15 -6.28
CA HIS A 169 -20.41 -10.46 -4.90
C HIS A 169 -21.54 -11.40 -4.71
N LEU A 170 -21.23 -12.42 -4.12
CA LEU A 170 -22.12 -13.41 -3.78
C LEU A 170 -22.63 -13.23 -2.45
N ALA A 171 -23.75 -13.02 -2.51
CA ALA A 171 -24.52 -12.69 -1.44
C ALA A 171 -25.06 -13.78 -0.68
N THR A 172 -25.23 -13.81 0.45
CA THR A 172 -26.27 -14.12 1.19
C THR A 172 -26.36 -14.23 2.54
N GLY A 173 -27.23 -14.17 3.07
CA GLY A 173 -27.61 -14.61 4.37
C GLY A 173 -27.71 -16.14 4.41
N ARG A 174 -27.81 -16.67 5.62
CA ARG A 174 -28.05 -18.08 5.90
C ARG A 174 -29.28 -18.60 5.17
N GLU A 175 -30.35 -17.81 5.16
CA GLU A 175 -31.63 -18.16 4.52
C GLU A 175 -31.50 -18.45 3.02
N TRP A 176 -30.65 -17.70 2.33
CA TRP A 176 -30.43 -17.91 0.91
C TRP A 176 -29.67 -19.20 0.63
N ILE A 177 -28.62 -19.51 1.42
CA ILE A 177 -27.93 -20.79 1.31
C ILE A 177 -28.87 -21.94 1.61
N GLU A 178 -29.69 -21.82 2.62
CA GLU A 178 -30.67 -22.85 2.98
C GLU A 178 -31.66 -23.10 1.85
N LYS A 179 -32.23 -22.06 1.23
CA LYS A 179 -33.08 -22.17 0.05
C LYS A 179 -32.35 -22.76 -1.15
N TRP A 180 -31.15 -22.34 -1.37
CA TRP A 180 -30.32 -22.84 -2.44
C TRP A 180 -29.95 -24.31 -2.27
N MET A 181 -29.60 -24.74 -1.07
CA MET A 181 -29.34 -26.14 -0.73
C MET A 181 -30.61 -27.01 -0.82
N ALA A 182 -31.76 -26.42 -0.62
CA ALA A 182 -33.03 -27.07 -0.86
C ALA A 182 -33.35 -27.27 -2.36
N GLY A 183 -32.52 -26.70 -3.24
CA GLY A 183 -32.71 -26.83 -4.69
C GLY A 183 -33.69 -25.84 -5.31
N ASP A 184 -34.19 -24.90 -4.52
CA ASP A 184 -35.25 -24.00 -4.95
C ASP A 184 -34.78 -22.82 -5.79
N VAL A 185 -33.51 -22.40 -5.61
CA VAL A 185 -33.01 -21.14 -6.16
C VAL A 185 -31.97 -21.34 -7.27
N LEU A 186 -31.31 -22.47 -7.34
CA LEU A 186 -30.22 -22.70 -8.29
C LEU A 186 -30.32 -24.00 -9.07
N LYS A 187 -31.53 -24.37 -9.44
CA LYS A 187 -31.73 -25.48 -10.38
C LYS A 187 -30.99 -25.20 -11.67
N GLY A 188 -29.92 -25.95 -11.87
CA GLY A 188 -29.20 -25.90 -13.12
C GLY A 188 -27.85 -25.21 -13.07
N TYR A 189 -27.36 -24.80 -11.92
CA TYR A 189 -25.95 -24.43 -11.73
C TYR A 189 -25.09 -25.64 -11.39
N ASP A 190 -23.94 -25.72 -12.02
CA ASP A 190 -22.91 -26.69 -11.65
C ASP A 190 -22.04 -26.11 -10.55
N PHE A 191 -21.70 -26.96 -9.60
CA PHE A 191 -20.86 -26.57 -8.47
C PHE A 191 -19.43 -27.11 -8.67
N CYS A 192 -18.45 -26.22 -8.52
CA CYS A 192 -17.06 -26.58 -8.53
C CYS A 192 -16.43 -26.30 -7.18
N LEU A 193 -15.79 -27.30 -6.61
CA LEU A 193 -14.97 -27.14 -5.42
C LEU A 193 -13.56 -26.71 -5.86
N SER A 194 -13.11 -25.56 -5.41
CA SER A 194 -11.75 -25.11 -5.66
C SER A 194 -11.00 -24.91 -4.35
N GLN A 195 -9.80 -25.42 -4.25
CA GLN A 195 -8.89 -25.12 -3.14
C GLN A 195 -8.20 -23.78 -3.39
N THR A 196 -7.72 -23.15 -2.33
CA THR A 196 -6.98 -21.88 -2.42
C THR A 196 -5.59 -22.01 -3.01
N ASP A 197 -5.10 -23.21 -3.18
CA ASP A 197 -3.86 -23.46 -3.90
C ASP A 197 -4.14 -23.35 -5.40
N SER A 198 -3.44 -22.45 -6.08
CA SER A 198 -3.58 -22.22 -7.53
C SER A 198 -3.25 -23.45 -8.40
N ARG A 199 -2.80 -24.54 -7.80
CA ARG A 199 -2.48 -25.80 -8.46
C ARG A 199 -3.61 -26.83 -8.37
N VAL A 200 -4.71 -26.49 -7.72
CA VAL A 200 -5.81 -27.43 -7.54
C VAL A 200 -6.91 -27.16 -8.54
N GLU A 201 -7.23 -28.15 -9.32
CA GLU A 201 -8.36 -28.13 -10.25
C GLU A 201 -9.68 -27.99 -9.51
N SER A 202 -10.60 -27.24 -10.11
CA SER A 202 -11.98 -27.15 -9.62
C SER A 202 -12.64 -28.53 -9.72
N LEU A 203 -13.05 -29.06 -8.59
CA LEU A 203 -13.75 -30.33 -8.56
C LEU A 203 -15.27 -30.09 -8.64
N PRO A 204 -15.98 -30.78 -9.52
CA PRO A 204 -17.43 -30.71 -9.53
C PRO A 204 -17.97 -31.32 -8.23
N ILE A 205 -18.91 -30.62 -7.60
CA ILE A 205 -19.54 -31.07 -6.36
C ILE A 205 -21.05 -31.04 -6.52
N SER A 206 -21.72 -32.07 -6.01
CA SER A 206 -23.18 -32.12 -6.04
C SER A 206 -23.81 -31.23 -4.96
N VAL A 207 -25.06 -30.85 -5.15
CA VAL A 207 -25.83 -30.13 -4.11
C VAL A 207 -25.89 -30.94 -2.81
N SER A 208 -25.97 -32.27 -2.91
CA SER A 208 -25.95 -33.14 -1.73
C SER A 208 -24.68 -33.05 -0.94
N ASP A 209 -23.51 -33.01 -1.62
CA ASP A 209 -22.20 -32.88 -0.97
C ASP A 209 -22.06 -31.50 -0.32
N VAL A 210 -22.51 -30.44 -0.97
CA VAL A 210 -22.56 -29.08 -0.41
C VAL A 210 -23.42 -29.05 0.86
N LEU A 211 -24.56 -29.72 0.84
CA LEU A 211 -25.45 -29.81 2.00
C LEU A 211 -24.82 -30.58 3.16
N GLN A 212 -24.06 -31.65 2.86
CA GLN A 212 -23.33 -32.40 3.88
C GLN A 212 -22.23 -31.54 4.52
N LEU A 213 -21.46 -30.82 3.72
CA LEU A 213 -20.43 -29.90 4.20
C LEU A 213 -21.00 -28.79 5.06
N TYR A 214 -22.16 -28.26 4.68
CA TYR A 214 -22.89 -27.27 5.45
C TYR A 214 -23.36 -27.80 6.81
N LYS A 215 -24.00 -28.97 6.83
CA LYS A 215 -24.45 -29.62 8.07
C LYS A 215 -23.30 -30.00 8.99
N ALA A 216 -22.14 -30.31 8.43
CA ALA A 216 -20.92 -30.58 9.20
C ALA A 216 -20.25 -29.31 9.76
N GLY A 217 -20.78 -28.12 9.48
CA GLY A 217 -20.19 -26.86 9.89
C GLY A 217 -18.91 -26.50 9.14
N SER A 218 -18.58 -27.25 8.09
CA SER A 218 -17.39 -27.03 7.27
C SER A 218 -17.61 -26.00 6.17
N LEU A 219 -18.81 -25.43 6.08
CA LEU A 219 -19.19 -24.48 5.05
C LEU A 219 -19.54 -23.14 5.68
N GLU A 220 -18.91 -22.09 5.21
CA GLU A 220 -19.15 -20.74 5.72
C GLU A 220 -20.02 -19.93 4.76
N TYR A 221 -21.07 -19.32 5.28
CA TYR A 221 -21.89 -18.41 4.48
C TYR A 221 -21.31 -17.05 4.25
N LYS A 222 -20.15 -16.79 4.74
CA LYS A 222 -19.58 -15.49 4.58
C LYS A 222 -19.54 -15.10 3.12
N HIS A 223 -20.11 -14.00 2.83
CA HIS A 223 -20.05 -13.34 1.54
C HIS A 223 -21.13 -13.63 0.54
N ILE A 224 -22.18 -14.21 0.99
CA ILE A 224 -23.36 -14.10 0.24
C ILE A 224 -24.06 -12.79 0.59
N SER A 225 -23.45 -11.70 0.87
CA SER A 225 -24.14 -10.50 1.36
C SER A 225 -24.47 -9.49 0.28
N SER A 226 -24.44 -9.85 -0.96
CA SER A 226 -24.63 -8.85 -1.99
C SER A 226 -25.43 -9.28 -3.22
N LEU A 227 -26.22 -10.32 -3.11
CA LEU A 227 -27.28 -10.51 -4.11
C LEU A 227 -28.20 -9.29 -4.19
N LYS A 228 -28.42 -8.59 -3.06
CA LYS A 228 -29.16 -7.33 -3.06
C LYS A 228 -28.49 -6.21 -3.85
N SER A 229 -27.17 -6.21 -3.97
CA SER A 229 -26.41 -5.23 -4.75
C SER A 229 -26.21 -5.63 -6.21
N ALA A 230 -26.58 -6.84 -6.57
CA ALA A 230 -26.39 -7.40 -7.91
C ALA A 230 -27.56 -7.16 -8.87
N ASN A 231 -28.44 -6.22 -8.60
CA ASN A 231 -29.65 -5.94 -9.42
C ASN A 231 -30.53 -7.14 -9.70
N TRP A 232 -30.47 -8.16 -8.87
CA TRP A 232 -31.28 -9.36 -9.03
C TRP A 232 -32.72 -9.17 -8.52
N GLY A 233 -33.06 -7.96 -8.06
CA GLY A 233 -34.29 -7.65 -7.40
C GLY A 233 -34.42 -8.33 -6.02
N ASP A 234 -35.44 -7.98 -5.30
CA ASP A 234 -35.80 -8.68 -4.06
C ASP A 234 -36.46 -10.06 -4.34
N ASP A 235 -36.65 -10.38 -5.62
CA ASP A 235 -37.29 -11.59 -6.07
C ASP A 235 -36.25 -12.67 -6.41
N MET A 236 -36.19 -13.65 -5.54
CA MET A 236 -35.27 -14.78 -5.69
C MET A 236 -35.63 -15.71 -6.84
N ASP A 237 -36.84 -15.63 -7.35
CA ASP A 237 -37.30 -16.44 -8.47
C ASP A 237 -36.65 -16.03 -9.79
N SER A 238 -36.19 -14.78 -9.89
CA SER A 238 -35.41 -14.29 -11.03
C SER A 238 -34.04 -14.97 -11.16
N LEU A 239 -33.55 -15.58 -10.10
CA LEU A 239 -32.29 -16.33 -10.11
C LEU A 239 -32.36 -17.66 -10.84
N VAL A 240 -33.54 -18.21 -10.99
CA VAL A 240 -33.80 -19.50 -11.66
C VAL A 240 -33.60 -19.39 -13.17
N GLU A 241 -33.77 -18.19 -13.72
CA GLU A 241 -33.68 -17.94 -15.17
C GLU A 241 -32.25 -17.61 -15.66
N LEU A 242 -31.29 -17.47 -14.74
CA LEU A 242 -29.93 -17.18 -15.13
C LEU A 242 -29.26 -18.38 -15.81
N PRO A 243 -28.38 -18.12 -16.79
CA PRO A 243 -27.65 -19.19 -17.46
C PRO A 243 -26.89 -20.05 -16.46
N LYS A 244 -26.88 -21.35 -16.69
CA LYS A 244 -26.17 -22.33 -15.86
C LYS A 244 -24.69 -21.99 -15.83
N GLN A 245 -24.20 -21.48 -14.71
CA GLN A 245 -22.81 -21.14 -14.48
C GLN A 245 -22.24 -22.00 -13.35
N PRO A 246 -21.00 -22.44 -13.46
CA PRO A 246 -20.37 -23.19 -12.37
C PRO A 246 -20.20 -22.27 -11.14
N ILE A 247 -20.61 -22.79 -9.99
CA ILE A 247 -20.35 -22.16 -8.71
C ILE A 247 -19.06 -22.76 -8.14
N GLN A 248 -18.09 -21.88 -7.90
CA GLN A 248 -16.84 -22.29 -7.28
C GLN A 248 -16.96 -22.24 -5.76
N ILE A 249 -16.64 -23.34 -5.11
CA ILE A 249 -16.48 -23.42 -3.67
C ILE A 249 -15.00 -23.46 -3.37
N LYS A 250 -14.50 -22.43 -2.69
CA LYS A 250 -13.10 -22.39 -2.24
C LYS A 250 -12.99 -23.16 -0.95
N VAL A 251 -12.11 -24.16 -0.95
CA VAL A 251 -11.77 -24.97 0.22
C VAL A 251 -10.46 -24.46 0.80
N TYR A 252 -10.47 -24.16 2.08
CA TYR A 252 -9.26 -23.82 2.81
C TYR A 252 -8.82 -25.04 3.64
N PRO A 253 -7.54 -25.43 3.60
CA PRO A 253 -7.06 -26.55 4.38
C PRO A 253 -7.31 -26.33 5.88
N LEU A 254 -7.89 -27.34 6.54
CA LEU A 254 -8.04 -27.35 7.99
C LEU A 254 -6.67 -27.34 8.67
N GLY A 255 -6.53 -26.62 9.77
CA GLY A 255 -5.32 -26.60 10.58
C GLY A 255 -4.22 -25.63 10.10
N GLN A 256 -4.50 -24.76 9.14
CA GLN A 256 -3.63 -23.63 8.86
C GLN A 256 -3.63 -22.61 10.02
N LYS A 257 -2.56 -21.84 10.11
CA LYS A 257 -2.45 -20.74 11.07
C LYS A 257 -3.62 -19.80 10.89
N ILE A 258 -4.44 -19.67 11.92
CA ILE A 258 -5.59 -18.77 11.93
C ILE A 258 -5.15 -17.33 12.13
N PHE A 259 -3.92 -17.18 12.60
CA PHE A 259 -3.41 -15.90 13.01
C PHE A 259 -2.81 -15.15 11.82
N PRO A 260 -3.48 -14.14 11.28
CA PRO A 260 -2.86 -13.25 10.34
C PRO A 260 -1.80 -12.40 11.06
N GLU A 261 -0.75 -12.03 10.37
CA GLU A 261 0.12 -10.95 10.84
C GLU A 261 -0.75 -9.79 11.35
N ALA A 262 -0.33 -9.16 12.44
CA ALA A 262 -1.08 -8.07 13.04
C ALA A 262 -1.51 -7.01 12.00
N SER A 263 -0.64 -6.71 11.05
CA SER A 263 -0.94 -5.81 9.93
C SER A 263 -1.98 -6.35 8.94
N ALA A 264 -2.03 -7.67 8.73
CA ALA A 264 -2.98 -8.29 7.81
C ALA A 264 -4.37 -8.42 8.44
N ALA A 265 -4.46 -8.65 9.75
CA ALA A 265 -5.70 -8.66 10.50
C ALA A 265 -6.50 -7.36 10.28
N PHE A 266 -5.81 -6.25 10.14
CA PHE A 266 -6.42 -4.95 9.94
C PHE A 266 -6.88 -4.65 8.53
N ARG A 267 -6.07 -5.00 7.54
CA ARG A 267 -6.42 -4.80 6.14
C ARG A 267 -7.77 -5.39 5.79
N ILE A 268 -8.04 -6.55 6.34
CA ILE A 268 -9.23 -7.33 5.97
C ILE A 268 -10.42 -6.92 6.82
N GLY A 269 -10.18 -6.58 8.07
CA GLY A 269 -11.27 -6.49 9.05
C GLY A 269 -11.93 -5.13 9.18
N MET A 270 -11.18 -4.06 9.19
CA MET A 270 -11.72 -2.72 9.45
C MET A 270 -11.86 -1.85 8.20
N GLY A 271 -11.56 -2.40 7.02
CA GLY A 271 -11.49 -1.63 5.78
C GLY A 271 -10.49 -0.49 5.87
N SER A 272 -9.56 -0.57 6.83
CA SER A 272 -8.43 0.34 6.97
C SER A 272 -7.36 -0.11 6.00
N GLN A 273 -6.93 0.78 5.12
CA GLN A 273 -5.74 0.55 4.32
C GLN A 273 -4.55 1.03 5.14
N ALA A 274 -3.52 0.18 5.27
CA ALA A 274 -2.23 0.68 5.69
C ALA A 274 -1.71 1.67 4.65
N ALA A 275 -1.00 2.69 5.08
CA ALA A 275 -0.23 3.53 4.18
C ALA A 275 0.72 2.68 3.34
N VAL A 276 0.90 3.05 2.09
CA VAL A 276 1.74 2.30 1.14
C VAL A 276 2.93 3.15 0.79
N ASN A 277 4.12 2.56 0.89
CA ASN A 277 5.35 3.23 0.51
C ASN A 277 5.43 3.41 -1.02
N PHE A 278 6.08 4.48 -1.45
CA PHE A 278 6.42 4.64 -2.87
C PHE A 278 7.33 3.48 -3.31
N PRO A 279 7.06 2.81 -4.46
CA PRO A 279 7.83 1.64 -4.87
C PRO A 279 9.28 1.98 -5.21
N PRO A 280 10.27 1.35 -4.55
CA PRO A 280 11.69 1.63 -4.81
C PRO A 280 12.11 1.39 -6.26
N LEU A 281 11.56 0.37 -6.88
CA LEU A 281 11.86 0.04 -8.29
C LEU A 281 11.35 1.11 -9.26
N THR A 282 10.16 1.65 -9.02
CA THR A 282 9.61 2.78 -9.78
C THR A 282 10.49 4.02 -9.59
N ALA A 283 10.95 4.29 -8.37
CA ALA A 283 11.86 5.40 -8.10
C ALA A 283 13.19 5.23 -8.85
N LYS A 284 13.81 4.03 -8.81
CA LYS A 284 15.02 3.73 -9.57
C LYS A 284 14.83 4.03 -11.06
N TYR A 285 13.74 3.54 -11.66
CA TYR A 285 13.42 3.78 -13.06
C TYR A 285 13.32 5.28 -13.39
N LEU A 286 12.56 6.03 -12.60
CA LEU A 286 12.41 7.47 -12.82
C LEU A 286 13.75 8.21 -12.72
N TYR A 287 14.59 7.86 -11.77
CA TYR A 287 15.91 8.47 -11.63
C TYR A 287 16.80 8.19 -12.83
N GLN A 288 16.88 6.95 -13.29
CA GLN A 288 17.69 6.59 -14.47
C GLN A 288 17.16 7.28 -15.72
N ARG A 289 15.85 7.19 -16.00
CA ARG A 289 15.23 7.75 -17.20
C ARG A 289 15.35 9.27 -17.30
N PHE A 290 14.95 9.98 -16.23
CA PHE A 290 14.89 11.46 -16.27
C PHE A 290 16.26 12.13 -16.05
N THR A 291 17.32 11.36 -15.89
CA THR A 291 18.69 11.84 -15.86
C THR A 291 19.57 11.26 -16.98
N GLU A 292 19.01 10.46 -17.88
CA GLU A 292 19.76 9.83 -18.99
C GLU A 292 20.43 10.84 -19.93
N HIS A 293 19.78 11.98 -20.16
CA HIS A 293 20.31 13.06 -21.00
C HIS A 293 21.51 13.79 -20.38
N ILE A 294 21.78 13.57 -19.09
CA ILE A 294 22.86 14.22 -18.36
C ILE A 294 24.16 13.46 -18.61
N LYS A 295 24.99 13.99 -19.50
CA LYS A 295 26.29 13.44 -19.87
C LYS A 295 27.37 13.95 -18.91
N THR A 296 27.40 13.45 -17.69
CA THR A 296 28.45 13.77 -16.72
C THR A 296 28.99 12.50 -16.08
N GLN A 297 30.28 12.52 -15.71
CA GLN A 297 30.87 11.50 -14.82
C GLN A 297 30.74 11.91 -13.36
N ASP A 298 30.28 13.14 -13.11
CA ASP A 298 30.06 13.68 -11.79
C ASP A 298 28.79 13.11 -11.17
N GLN A 299 28.58 13.42 -9.92
CA GLN A 299 27.43 13.04 -9.15
C GLN A 299 26.17 13.78 -9.64
N ILE A 300 25.06 13.07 -9.78
CA ILE A 300 23.74 13.61 -10.10
C ILE A 300 22.99 13.92 -8.81
N ASN A 301 22.61 15.17 -8.63
CA ASN A 301 21.94 15.67 -7.43
C ASN A 301 20.43 15.58 -7.60
N ILE A 302 19.78 14.69 -6.85
CA ILE A 302 18.32 14.49 -6.87
C ILE A 302 17.73 15.03 -5.57
N TYR A 303 16.72 15.89 -5.70
CA TYR A 303 16.02 16.43 -4.54
C TYR A 303 14.61 15.84 -4.39
N ASP A 304 14.31 15.37 -3.18
CA ASP A 304 13.02 14.84 -2.77
C ASP A 304 12.44 15.70 -1.62
N PRO A 305 11.54 16.65 -1.93
CA PRO A 305 10.96 17.56 -0.94
C PRO A 305 10.15 16.90 0.19
N SER A 306 9.78 15.65 0.07
CA SER A 306 8.97 14.92 1.06
C SER A 306 9.36 13.46 1.07
N SER A 307 10.44 13.11 1.77
CA SER A 307 11.11 11.80 1.68
C SER A 307 10.23 10.59 2.07
N GLY A 308 9.13 10.81 2.77
CA GLY A 308 8.11 9.80 3.09
C GLY A 308 8.65 8.65 3.94
N TRP A 309 8.50 7.41 3.48
CA TRP A 309 8.96 6.22 4.21
C TRP A 309 10.10 5.48 3.51
N GLY A 310 11.02 6.22 2.89
CA GLY A 310 12.28 5.69 2.39
C GLY A 310 12.24 4.92 1.08
N GLY A 311 11.08 4.76 0.42
CA GLY A 311 11.01 4.06 -0.87
C GLY A 311 11.82 4.75 -1.96
N ARG A 312 11.78 6.08 -2.00
CA ARG A 312 12.50 6.88 -2.99
C ARG A 312 14.00 6.93 -2.73
N ILE A 313 14.44 7.05 -1.47
CA ILE A 313 15.88 6.96 -1.17
C ILE A 313 16.42 5.55 -1.44
N LEU A 314 15.67 4.48 -1.13
CA LEU A 314 16.11 3.13 -1.47
C LEU A 314 16.26 2.96 -2.99
N GLY A 315 15.32 3.52 -3.77
CA GLY A 315 15.43 3.58 -5.22
C GLY A 315 16.71 4.30 -5.67
N ALA A 316 17.03 5.45 -5.08
CA ALA A 316 18.24 6.20 -5.37
C ALA A 316 19.52 5.41 -5.03
N MET A 317 19.55 4.79 -3.84
CA MET A 317 20.70 3.96 -3.43
C MET A 317 20.91 2.73 -4.32
N SER A 318 19.87 2.27 -5.01
CA SER A 318 19.91 1.11 -5.89
C SER A 318 20.32 1.42 -7.34
N VAL A 319 20.47 2.67 -7.73
CA VAL A 319 20.97 3.04 -9.06
C VAL A 319 22.42 2.59 -9.22
N ASP A 320 22.69 1.87 -10.31
CA ASP A 320 23.98 1.18 -10.54
C ASP A 320 24.77 1.66 -11.77
N ASP A 321 24.16 2.50 -12.60
CA ASP A 321 24.76 3.02 -13.84
C ASP A 321 25.35 4.43 -13.73
N ARG A 322 25.14 5.11 -12.61
CA ARG A 322 25.63 6.48 -12.32
C ARG A 322 25.67 6.78 -10.84
N ASN A 323 26.41 7.82 -10.46
CA ASN A 323 26.50 8.27 -9.07
C ASN A 323 25.32 9.18 -8.74
N ILE A 324 24.53 8.80 -7.76
CA ILE A 324 23.41 9.61 -7.26
C ILE A 324 23.77 10.23 -5.90
N HIS A 325 23.50 11.51 -5.76
CA HIS A 325 23.39 12.17 -4.48
C HIS A 325 21.94 12.50 -4.18
N TYR A 326 21.36 11.77 -3.25
CA TYR A 326 19.99 11.97 -2.83
C TYR A 326 19.92 13.03 -1.73
N ILE A 327 19.15 14.08 -1.97
CA ILE A 327 18.90 15.17 -1.01
C ILE A 327 17.44 15.08 -0.63
N GLY A 328 17.15 14.83 0.64
CA GLY A 328 15.79 14.67 1.13
C GLY A 328 15.50 15.51 2.34
N ASN A 329 14.23 15.81 2.57
CA ASN A 329 13.77 16.38 3.83
C ASN A 329 12.46 15.77 4.30
N ASP A 330 12.27 15.74 5.60
CA ASP A 330 11.04 15.29 6.25
C ASP A 330 10.98 15.85 7.68
N PRO A 331 9.89 16.53 8.06
CA PRO A 331 9.72 17.06 9.42
C PRO A 331 9.25 16.00 10.42
N ASN A 332 8.84 14.81 9.98
CA ASN A 332 8.23 13.80 10.84
C ASN A 332 9.23 13.26 11.86
N THR A 333 8.99 13.56 13.13
CA THR A 333 9.85 13.13 14.24
C THR A 333 9.92 11.62 14.41
N GLU A 334 8.91 10.87 13.97
CA GLU A 334 8.89 9.39 13.99
C GLU A 334 9.91 8.76 13.02
N ASN A 335 10.38 9.53 12.05
CA ASN A 335 11.41 9.10 11.09
C ASN A 335 12.83 9.42 11.57
N TRP A 336 13.00 9.75 12.85
CA TRP A 336 14.29 9.99 13.48
C TRP A 336 14.57 8.97 14.57
N ILE A 337 15.85 8.67 14.77
CA ILE A 337 16.36 7.75 15.79
C ILE A 337 17.14 8.59 16.81
N PRO A 338 16.48 9.07 17.87
CA PRO A 338 17.11 10.01 18.81
C PRO A 338 18.39 9.47 19.45
N GLU A 339 18.41 8.17 19.74
CA GLU A 339 19.54 7.50 20.39
C GLU A 339 20.80 7.45 19.52
N LEU A 340 20.63 7.51 18.19
CA LEU A 340 21.74 7.54 17.24
C LEU A 340 22.01 8.95 16.71
N GLY A 341 21.10 9.89 16.91
CA GLY A 341 21.18 11.24 16.37
C GLY A 341 21.04 11.31 14.84
N ILE A 342 20.49 10.28 14.20
CA ILE A 342 20.34 10.18 12.74
C ILE A 342 18.88 9.93 12.34
N SER A 343 18.57 10.15 11.09
CA SER A 343 17.27 9.77 10.51
C SER A 343 17.21 8.28 10.15
N ARG A 344 16.00 7.75 9.99
CA ARG A 344 15.78 6.42 9.45
C ARG A 344 16.22 6.29 7.99
N TYR A 345 16.24 7.39 7.26
CA TYR A 345 16.76 7.46 5.89
C TYR A 345 18.26 7.21 5.84
N GLU A 346 19.02 7.91 6.71
CA GLU A 346 20.46 7.71 6.88
C GLU A 346 20.75 6.29 7.33
N TYR A 347 20.01 5.81 8.34
CA TYR A 347 20.17 4.45 8.85
C TYR A 347 19.92 3.39 7.75
N LEU A 348 18.88 3.55 6.94
CA LEU A 348 18.57 2.66 5.81
C LEU A 348 19.68 2.71 4.76
N ALA A 349 20.10 3.90 4.35
CA ALA A 349 21.13 4.06 3.32
C ALA A 349 22.46 3.46 3.75
N ASP A 350 22.90 3.73 4.98
CA ASP A 350 24.14 3.16 5.54
C ASP A 350 24.05 1.65 5.71
N PHE A 351 22.89 1.14 6.11
CA PHE A 351 22.67 -0.30 6.23
C PHE A 351 22.96 -1.01 4.90
N PHE A 352 22.39 -0.56 3.80
CA PHE A 352 22.59 -1.18 2.49
C PHE A 352 23.97 -0.86 1.89
N ASN A 353 24.46 0.37 2.03
CA ASN A 353 25.78 0.77 1.55
C ASN A 353 26.93 -0.02 2.21
N THR A 354 26.73 -0.52 3.42
CA THR A 354 27.77 -1.27 4.16
C THR A 354 27.66 -2.78 4.00
N ARG A 355 26.48 -3.32 3.67
CA ARG A 355 26.22 -4.77 3.67
C ARG A 355 26.04 -5.38 2.28
N THR A 356 25.86 -4.57 1.25
CA THR A 356 25.66 -5.11 -0.10
C THR A 356 26.99 -5.53 -0.71
N PRO A 357 27.09 -6.73 -1.29
CA PRO A 357 28.30 -7.17 -2.00
C PRO A 357 28.67 -6.17 -3.10
N GLY A 358 29.91 -5.69 -3.09
CA GLY A 358 30.40 -4.70 -4.05
C GLY A 358 30.29 -3.25 -3.58
N ALA A 359 29.52 -2.94 -2.56
CA ALA A 359 29.45 -1.59 -1.98
C ALA A 359 30.82 -1.07 -1.48
N SER A 360 31.70 -1.98 -1.13
CA SER A 360 33.06 -1.68 -0.63
C SER A 360 34.16 -1.79 -1.69
N ASN A 361 33.84 -2.06 -2.96
CA ASN A 361 34.85 -2.23 -3.98
C ASN A 361 35.20 -0.89 -4.63
N PRO A 362 36.38 -0.27 -4.30
CA PRO A 362 36.78 1.01 -4.86
C PRO A 362 37.08 0.95 -6.37
N PHE A 363 37.11 -0.23 -6.98
CA PHE A 363 37.42 -0.41 -8.40
C PHE A 363 36.16 -0.47 -9.31
N TRP A 364 34.96 -0.66 -8.74
CA TRP A 364 33.70 -0.73 -9.48
C TRP A 364 32.63 0.22 -8.91
N GLY A 365 33.06 1.17 -8.04
CA GLY A 365 32.17 1.82 -7.13
C GLY A 365 31.49 3.07 -7.66
N HIS A 366 30.30 2.94 -8.22
CA HIS A 366 29.32 4.00 -8.06
C HIS A 366 28.88 4.02 -6.61
N LYS A 367 29.24 5.05 -5.87
CA LYS A 367 28.82 5.23 -4.49
C LYS A 367 27.70 6.25 -4.45
N ASN A 368 26.46 5.78 -4.32
CA ASN A 368 25.35 6.66 -4.05
C ASN A 368 25.47 7.24 -2.64
N THR A 369 25.23 8.52 -2.51
CA THR A 369 25.35 9.27 -1.27
C THR A 369 24.02 9.99 -0.98
N TYR A 370 23.90 10.52 0.23
CA TYR A 370 22.68 11.18 0.65
C TYR A 370 22.95 12.36 1.58
N GLU A 371 21.95 13.22 1.70
CA GLU A 371 21.86 14.30 2.68
C GLU A 371 20.41 14.48 3.09
N ILE A 372 20.13 14.48 4.40
CA ILE A 372 18.76 14.52 4.93
C ILE A 372 18.60 15.70 5.88
N TYR A 373 17.54 16.48 5.66
CA TYR A 373 17.16 17.62 6.48
C TYR A 373 15.91 17.34 7.29
N ARG A 374 15.93 17.70 8.57
CA ARG A 374 14.80 17.57 9.48
C ARG A 374 13.93 18.82 9.48
N THR A 375 13.29 19.09 8.36
CA THR A 375 12.48 20.31 8.20
C THR A 375 11.39 20.10 7.16
N GLY A 376 10.35 20.92 7.19
CA GLY A 376 9.32 20.95 6.15
C GLY A 376 9.83 21.56 4.85
N SER A 377 9.35 21.07 3.72
CA SER A 377 9.78 21.52 2.40
C SER A 377 9.40 23.00 2.12
N GLU A 378 8.34 23.46 2.74
CA GLU A 378 7.88 24.86 2.63
C GLU A 378 8.83 25.90 3.23
N ILE A 379 9.77 25.45 4.07
CA ILE A 379 10.76 26.33 4.74
C ILE A 379 12.21 25.84 4.56
N ILE A 380 12.45 24.81 3.77
CA ILE A 380 13.79 24.23 3.54
C ILE A 380 14.80 25.25 3.01
N SER A 381 14.33 26.26 2.27
CA SER A 381 15.16 27.36 1.78
C SER A 381 15.84 28.17 2.89
N ASN A 382 15.37 28.05 4.14
CA ASN A 382 16.00 28.71 5.29
C ASN A 382 17.14 27.88 5.90
N GLU A 383 17.31 26.62 5.50
CA GLU A 383 18.37 25.74 6.00
C GLU A 383 19.72 26.11 5.38
N PRO A 384 20.72 26.53 6.18
CA PRO A 384 22.00 26.99 5.64
C PRO A 384 22.71 25.91 4.81
N GLY A 385 22.60 24.64 5.22
CA GLY A 385 23.16 23.51 4.49
C GLY A 385 22.53 23.31 3.12
N PHE A 386 21.24 23.55 3.00
CA PHE A 386 20.49 23.39 1.74
C PHE A 386 20.78 24.51 0.72
N GLN A 387 21.16 25.71 1.18
CA GLN A 387 21.47 26.85 0.31
C GLN A 387 22.58 26.55 -0.72
N ARG A 388 23.52 25.65 -0.38
CA ARG A 388 24.59 25.24 -1.31
C ARG A 388 24.11 24.56 -2.58
N TRP A 389 22.87 24.05 -2.57
CA TRP A 389 22.25 23.32 -3.70
C TRP A 389 21.50 24.24 -4.67
N ARG A 390 21.39 25.52 -4.38
CA ARG A 390 20.69 26.48 -5.23
C ARG A 390 21.25 26.49 -6.64
N GLY A 391 20.42 26.19 -7.63
CA GLY A 391 20.80 26.06 -9.04
C GLY A 391 21.75 24.87 -9.33
N LYS A 392 21.77 23.83 -8.48
CA LYS A 392 22.64 22.66 -8.64
C LYS A 392 21.92 21.33 -8.64
N LEU A 393 20.60 21.34 -8.51
CA LEU A 393 19.80 20.11 -8.58
C LEU A 393 19.66 19.67 -10.04
N ASP A 394 19.78 18.39 -10.28
CA ASP A 394 19.70 17.77 -11.60
C ASP A 394 18.33 17.13 -11.85
N LEU A 395 17.62 16.80 -10.79
CA LEU A 395 16.25 16.28 -10.83
C LEU A 395 15.54 16.62 -9.53
N VAL A 396 14.29 17.03 -9.61
CA VAL A 396 13.39 17.05 -8.45
C VAL A 396 12.32 15.98 -8.67
N PHE A 397 12.13 15.12 -7.67
CA PHE A 397 11.05 14.14 -7.68
C PHE A 397 10.52 13.87 -6.28
N THR A 398 9.20 14.00 -6.11
CA THR A 398 8.53 13.66 -4.86
C THR A 398 7.08 13.26 -5.06
N SER A 399 6.51 12.65 -4.02
CA SER A 399 5.09 12.53 -3.74
C SER A 399 4.82 13.27 -2.44
N PRO A 400 4.30 14.50 -2.49
CA PRO A 400 4.09 15.33 -1.30
C PRO A 400 2.89 14.84 -0.47
N PRO A 401 2.68 15.33 0.75
CA PRO A 401 1.43 15.14 1.47
C PRO A 401 0.23 15.67 0.67
N TYR A 402 -0.85 14.87 0.59
CA TYR A 402 -2.07 15.24 -0.15
C TYR A 402 -3.06 15.94 0.78
N PHE A 403 -2.75 17.16 1.19
CA PHE A 403 -3.54 17.97 2.13
C PHE A 403 -3.89 17.18 3.41
N ASP A 404 -5.17 16.99 3.77
CA ASP A 404 -5.66 16.21 4.92
C ASP A 404 -6.05 14.75 4.54
N ARG A 405 -5.45 14.21 3.46
CA ARG A 405 -5.67 12.82 3.03
C ARG A 405 -5.05 11.81 3.99
N GLU A 406 -3.88 12.13 4.51
CA GLU A 406 -3.07 11.27 5.36
C GLU A 406 -2.59 12.04 6.58
N ARG A 407 -2.75 11.46 7.74
CA ARG A 407 -2.25 11.99 9.01
C ARG A 407 -1.10 11.13 9.48
N TYR A 408 0.11 11.61 9.21
CA TYR A 408 1.36 10.85 9.43
C TYR A 408 1.76 10.79 10.91
N SER A 409 1.50 11.82 11.68
CA SER A 409 1.77 11.88 13.12
C SER A 409 0.95 13.01 13.77
N ASP A 410 0.95 13.03 15.10
CA ASP A 410 0.35 14.12 15.87
C ASP A 410 1.31 15.30 16.11
N ASP A 411 2.45 15.35 15.42
CA ASP A 411 3.43 16.42 15.51
C ASP A 411 2.91 17.71 14.86
N ASP A 412 3.17 18.86 15.49
CA ASP A 412 2.73 20.17 15.00
C ASP A 412 3.46 20.61 13.73
N SER A 413 4.55 19.96 13.37
CA SER A 413 5.26 20.18 12.11
C SER A 413 4.51 19.67 10.87
N GLN A 414 3.48 18.84 11.06
CA GLN A 414 2.70 18.26 9.96
C GLN A 414 1.91 19.32 9.20
N SER A 415 1.92 19.23 7.85
CA SER A 415 1.29 20.22 6.99
C SER A 415 -0.21 20.38 7.26
N TYR A 416 -0.93 19.28 7.50
CA TYR A 416 -2.37 19.31 7.81
C TYR A 416 -2.70 20.01 9.14
N LYS A 417 -1.75 20.07 10.09
CA LYS A 417 -1.90 20.81 11.35
C LYS A 417 -1.54 22.28 11.20
N LYS A 418 -0.46 22.59 10.47
CA LYS A 418 -0.04 23.96 10.20
C LYS A 418 -1.06 24.73 9.39
N PHE A 419 -1.72 24.07 8.45
CA PHE A 419 -2.62 24.69 7.49
C PHE A 419 -4.04 24.11 7.62
N SER A 420 -4.92 24.88 8.24
CA SER A 420 -6.25 24.45 8.68
C SER A 420 -7.27 24.26 7.54
N ASN A 421 -7.03 24.83 6.37
CA ASN A 421 -7.87 24.72 5.18
C ASN A 421 -7.03 24.55 3.92
N TYR A 422 -7.69 24.20 2.82
CA TYR A 422 -7.02 23.90 1.56
C TYR A 422 -6.25 25.07 0.96
N GLU A 423 -6.85 26.25 0.97
CA GLU A 423 -6.24 27.47 0.41
C GLU A 423 -4.95 27.81 1.17
N ASN A 424 -5.00 27.75 2.50
CA ASN A 424 -3.82 27.98 3.34
C ASN A 424 -2.75 26.89 3.10
N TRP A 425 -3.15 25.63 2.90
CA TRP A 425 -2.23 24.55 2.59
C TRP A 425 -1.60 24.74 1.20
N ARG A 426 -2.42 25.10 0.18
CA ARG A 426 -1.92 25.39 -1.15
C ARG A 426 -0.91 26.54 -1.15
N ASP A 427 -1.23 27.64 -0.49
CA ASP A 427 -0.42 28.85 -0.53
C ASP A 427 0.72 28.86 0.49
N GLY A 428 0.59 28.14 1.62
CA GLY A 428 1.59 28.07 2.68
C GLY A 428 2.49 26.83 2.66
N PHE A 429 2.08 25.76 1.99
CA PHE A 429 2.89 24.54 1.86
C PHE A 429 3.22 24.22 0.39
N LEU A 430 2.21 24.01 -0.45
CA LEU A 430 2.42 23.53 -1.82
C LEU A 430 3.22 24.55 -2.64
N ARG A 431 2.79 25.81 -2.68
CA ARG A 431 3.45 26.88 -3.45
C ARG A 431 4.90 27.11 -3.02
N PRO A 432 5.25 27.35 -1.74
CA PRO A 432 6.65 27.56 -1.34
C PRO A 432 7.54 26.35 -1.61
N THR A 433 7.01 25.13 -1.47
CA THR A 433 7.72 23.90 -1.82
C THR A 433 8.07 23.86 -3.31
N LEU A 434 7.12 24.19 -4.19
CA LEU A 434 7.33 24.21 -5.63
C LEU A 434 8.25 25.35 -6.06
N GLU A 435 8.10 26.55 -5.47
CA GLU A 435 8.99 27.69 -5.73
C GLU A 435 10.44 27.36 -5.40
N THR A 436 10.69 26.76 -4.23
CA THR A 436 12.03 26.32 -3.86
C THR A 436 12.53 25.22 -4.82
N ALA A 437 11.72 24.24 -5.14
CA ALA A 437 12.11 23.16 -6.06
C ALA A 437 12.52 23.70 -7.43
N VAL A 438 11.75 24.66 -7.98
CA VAL A 438 12.04 25.29 -9.28
C VAL A 438 13.30 26.16 -9.20
N GLU A 439 13.45 26.96 -8.16
CA GLU A 439 14.61 27.87 -8.03
C GLU A 439 15.94 27.09 -7.89
N TRP A 440 15.94 25.98 -7.14
CA TRP A 440 17.13 25.15 -6.91
C TRP A 440 17.47 24.24 -8.09
N LEU A 441 16.47 23.89 -8.95
CA LEU A 441 16.67 23.08 -10.14
C LEU A 441 17.50 23.85 -11.20
N ARG A 442 18.46 23.19 -11.84
CA ARG A 442 19.17 23.72 -13.00
C ARG A 442 18.24 23.88 -14.20
N ASN A 443 18.61 24.73 -15.14
CA ASN A 443 18.00 24.75 -16.47
C ASN A 443 18.30 23.43 -17.21
N GLU A 444 17.47 23.08 -18.17
CA GLU A 444 17.53 21.84 -18.94
C GLU A 444 17.45 20.60 -18.04
N ARG A 445 16.55 20.63 -17.05
CA ARG A 445 16.30 19.55 -16.10
C ARG A 445 14.82 19.33 -15.84
N TYR A 446 14.51 18.13 -15.39
CA TYR A 446 13.14 17.71 -15.09
C TYR A 446 12.75 17.94 -13.62
N LEU A 447 11.47 18.28 -13.43
CA LEU A 447 10.77 18.20 -12.17
C LEU A 447 9.61 17.21 -12.35
N LEU A 448 9.57 16.17 -11.53
CA LEU A 448 8.52 15.15 -11.50
C LEU A 448 7.69 15.34 -10.24
N TRP A 449 6.38 15.39 -10.41
CA TRP A 449 5.46 15.66 -9.31
C TRP A 449 4.35 14.62 -9.26
N ASN A 450 4.42 13.72 -8.28
CA ASN A 450 3.43 12.67 -8.10
C ASN A 450 2.35 13.14 -7.12
N ILE A 451 1.22 13.55 -7.63
CA ILE A 451 0.08 14.02 -6.85
C ILE A 451 -1.21 13.68 -7.57
N ALA A 452 -2.26 13.36 -6.81
CA ALA A 452 -3.59 13.13 -7.35
C ALA A 452 -4.62 14.00 -6.62
N ASP A 453 -5.70 14.32 -7.33
CA ASP A 453 -6.85 14.96 -6.69
C ASP A 453 -7.45 14.08 -5.63
N ILE A 454 -7.93 14.70 -4.58
CA ILE A 454 -8.55 13.99 -3.47
C ILE A 454 -9.99 14.41 -3.26
N LYS A 455 -10.74 13.50 -2.68
CA LYS A 455 -12.08 13.76 -2.17
C LYS A 455 -12.12 13.35 -0.71
N ILE A 456 -12.49 14.31 0.16
CA ILE A 456 -12.69 14.08 1.59
C ILE A 456 -14.17 14.36 1.88
N GLY A 457 -14.89 13.36 2.32
CA GLY A 457 -16.35 13.46 2.43
C GLY A 457 -16.99 13.81 1.08
N LYS A 458 -17.66 14.97 1.02
CA LYS A 458 -18.31 15.47 -0.20
C LYS A 458 -17.47 16.51 -0.96
N ILE A 459 -16.35 16.95 -0.40
CA ILE A 459 -15.54 18.04 -0.95
C ILE A 459 -14.44 17.47 -1.85
N TYR A 460 -14.30 18.06 -3.02
CA TYR A 460 -13.25 17.75 -3.99
C TYR A 460 -12.17 18.83 -3.94
N TYR A 461 -10.90 18.40 -3.97
CA TYR A 461 -9.73 19.28 -3.92
C TYR A 461 -8.87 19.06 -5.17
N PRO A 462 -8.64 20.13 -5.99
CA PRO A 462 -7.98 20.01 -7.30
C PRO A 462 -6.45 20.11 -7.22
N LEU A 463 -5.80 19.23 -6.46
CA LEU A 463 -4.36 19.27 -6.22
C LEU A 463 -3.54 19.16 -7.50
N GLU A 464 -4.04 18.38 -8.47
CA GLU A 464 -3.38 18.18 -9.78
C GLU A 464 -3.30 19.52 -10.54
N GLN A 465 -4.45 20.18 -10.73
CA GLN A 465 -4.51 21.41 -11.49
C GLN A 465 -3.76 22.55 -10.79
N ASP A 466 -3.92 22.69 -9.47
CA ASP A 466 -3.19 23.72 -8.70
C ASP A 466 -1.67 23.55 -8.82
N SER A 467 -1.18 22.30 -8.81
CA SER A 467 0.25 22.03 -9.01
C SER A 467 0.72 22.39 -10.43
N ILE A 468 -0.07 22.05 -11.44
CA ILE A 468 0.24 22.40 -12.84
C ILE A 468 0.27 23.93 -13.02
N ASP A 469 -0.73 24.65 -12.50
CA ASP A 469 -0.83 26.09 -12.62
C ASP A 469 0.34 26.81 -11.93
N ILE A 470 0.73 26.35 -10.74
CA ILE A 470 1.87 26.92 -10.02
C ILE A 470 3.17 26.68 -10.81
N LEU A 471 3.44 25.45 -11.23
CA LEU A 471 4.71 25.10 -11.91
C LEU A 471 4.84 25.76 -13.28
N THR A 472 3.75 25.84 -14.06
CA THR A 472 3.75 26.56 -15.34
C THR A 472 3.84 28.07 -15.14
N GLY A 473 3.20 28.61 -14.09
CA GLY A 473 3.35 30.01 -13.69
C GLY A 473 4.77 30.38 -13.24
N LEU A 474 5.55 29.40 -12.77
CA LEU A 474 6.97 29.57 -12.44
C LEU A 474 7.90 29.36 -13.65
N GLY A 475 7.35 29.18 -14.85
CA GLY A 475 8.10 29.11 -16.11
C GLY A 475 8.54 27.71 -16.53
N LEU A 476 8.05 26.64 -15.91
CA LEU A 476 8.31 25.28 -16.36
C LEU A 476 7.37 24.91 -17.51
N GLU A 477 7.90 24.14 -18.44
CA GLU A 477 7.11 23.56 -19.54
C GLU A 477 6.49 22.24 -19.08
N TYR A 478 5.18 22.14 -19.14
CA TYR A 478 4.48 20.88 -18.91
C TYR A 478 4.70 19.91 -20.06
N ARG A 479 5.29 18.74 -19.78
CA ARG A 479 5.65 17.71 -20.76
C ARG A 479 4.73 16.49 -20.75
N GLY A 480 3.62 16.57 -20.01
CA GLY A 480 2.67 15.48 -19.87
C GLY A 480 2.77 14.75 -18.52
N LYS A 481 2.15 13.60 -18.47
CA LYS A 481 2.12 12.78 -17.24
C LYS A 481 2.39 11.31 -17.59
N ILE A 482 2.97 10.61 -16.62
CA ILE A 482 3.09 9.16 -16.60
C ILE A 482 2.02 8.60 -15.65
N LYS A 483 1.32 7.55 -16.06
CA LYS A 483 0.29 6.92 -15.24
C LYS A 483 0.89 5.76 -14.44
N MET A 484 1.13 5.97 -13.15
CA MET A 484 1.58 4.89 -12.26
C MET A 484 0.40 4.01 -11.88
N THR A 485 0.40 2.75 -12.34
CA THR A 485 -0.72 1.83 -12.14
C THR A 485 -0.92 1.48 -10.67
N MET A 486 -2.17 1.37 -10.26
CA MET A 486 -2.56 0.70 -9.01
C MET A 486 -2.98 -0.74 -9.30
N SER A 487 -3.32 -1.51 -8.28
CA SER A 487 -3.81 -2.88 -8.46
C SER A 487 -5.03 -2.92 -9.36
N PRO A 488 -5.17 -3.94 -10.24
CA PRO A 488 -6.30 -4.07 -11.12
C PRO A 488 -7.60 -4.20 -10.35
N MET A 489 -8.64 -3.52 -10.82
CA MET A 489 -9.99 -3.59 -10.26
C MET A 489 -10.83 -4.52 -11.12
N THR A 490 -10.72 -5.81 -10.83
CA THR A 490 -11.40 -6.85 -11.60
C THR A 490 -12.91 -6.75 -11.44
N GLY A 491 -13.65 -6.73 -12.57
CA GLY A 491 -15.10 -6.75 -12.58
C GLY A 491 -15.79 -5.40 -12.32
N LEU A 492 -15.05 -4.30 -12.31
CA LEU A 492 -15.61 -2.95 -12.21
C LEU A 492 -15.42 -2.18 -13.53
N ASP A 493 -16.46 -1.52 -13.99
CA ASP A 493 -16.37 -0.49 -15.02
C ASP A 493 -15.95 0.84 -14.35
N LEU A 494 -14.80 1.33 -14.75
CA LEU A 494 -14.25 2.60 -14.25
C LEU A 494 -14.20 3.68 -15.34
N SER A 495 -14.96 3.54 -16.42
CA SER A 495 -14.96 4.48 -17.56
C SER A 495 -15.25 5.93 -17.15
N ASN A 496 -16.04 6.13 -16.11
CA ASN A 496 -16.42 7.44 -15.58
C ASN A 496 -15.67 7.83 -14.28
N VAL A 497 -14.63 7.08 -13.93
CA VAL A 497 -13.87 7.36 -12.70
C VAL A 497 -12.59 8.11 -13.07
N LYS A 498 -12.37 9.27 -12.45
CA LYS A 498 -11.12 10.02 -12.62
C LYS A 498 -9.91 9.16 -12.27
N ASN A 499 -8.82 9.34 -13.00
CA ASN A 499 -7.57 8.58 -12.86
C ASN A 499 -7.79 7.07 -13.01
N SER A 500 -8.60 6.68 -14.00
CA SER A 500 -8.75 5.32 -14.48
C SER A 500 -8.23 5.18 -15.91
N MET A 501 -7.79 3.98 -16.26
CA MET A 501 -7.29 3.62 -17.58
C MET A 501 -7.58 2.17 -17.87
N GLN A 502 -7.47 1.78 -19.13
CA GLN A 502 -7.53 0.38 -19.55
C GLN A 502 -6.16 -0.11 -20.04
N ILE A 503 -5.83 -1.35 -19.68
CA ILE A 503 -4.67 -2.07 -20.17
C ILE A 503 -5.16 -3.46 -20.58
N ASN A 504 -5.06 -3.78 -21.85
CA ASN A 504 -5.59 -5.02 -22.43
C ASN A 504 -7.07 -5.27 -22.05
N GLY A 505 -7.90 -4.22 -22.13
CA GLY A 505 -9.32 -4.26 -21.82
C GLY A 505 -9.68 -4.40 -20.34
N LYS A 506 -8.73 -4.30 -19.43
CA LYS A 506 -8.97 -4.33 -17.98
C LYS A 506 -8.81 -2.94 -17.38
N TYR A 507 -9.71 -2.58 -16.48
CA TYR A 507 -9.63 -1.30 -15.78
C TYR A 507 -8.63 -1.31 -14.63
N TYR A 508 -7.86 -0.21 -14.55
CA TYR A 508 -6.92 0.11 -13.49
C TYR A 508 -7.18 1.53 -13.01
N LYS A 509 -6.96 1.78 -11.73
CA LYS A 509 -6.69 3.13 -11.26
C LYS A 509 -5.21 3.44 -11.40
N TYR A 510 -4.89 4.72 -11.52
CA TYR A 510 -3.50 5.18 -11.54
C TYR A 510 -3.32 6.43 -10.68
N GLU A 511 -2.09 6.66 -10.24
CA GLU A 511 -1.64 7.94 -9.74
C GLU A 511 -0.80 8.63 -10.81
N PRO A 512 -1.07 9.91 -11.14
CA PRO A 512 -0.30 10.62 -12.15
C PRO A 512 1.04 11.09 -11.58
N ILE A 513 2.09 10.96 -12.38
CA ILE A 513 3.38 11.61 -12.18
C ILE A 513 3.49 12.67 -13.27
N PHE A 514 3.31 13.92 -12.92
CA PHE A 514 3.41 15.04 -13.84
C PHE A 514 4.87 15.36 -14.14
N CYS A 515 5.19 15.55 -15.42
CA CYS A 515 6.54 15.80 -15.90
C CYS A 515 6.65 17.24 -16.37
N PHE A 516 7.59 17.98 -15.81
CA PHE A 516 7.89 19.36 -16.16
C PHE A 516 9.35 19.50 -16.55
N TRP A 517 9.60 20.37 -17.53
CA TRP A 517 10.93 20.73 -17.98
C TRP A 517 11.22 22.19 -17.66
N LYS A 518 12.37 22.45 -17.06
CA LYS A 518 12.88 23.81 -16.85
C LYS A 518 13.76 24.17 -18.03
N PRO A 519 13.35 25.13 -18.90
CA PRO A 519 14.11 25.51 -20.07
C PRO A 519 15.44 26.19 -19.74
#